data_ec25d2d2021fa5abc76fc0b550ce3905
#
_entry.id   ec25d2d2021fa5abc76fc0b550ce3905
#
_cell.length_a   1.000
_cell.length_b   1.000
_cell.length_c   1.000
_cell.angle_alpha   90.00
_cell.angle_beta   90.00
_cell.angle_gamma   90.00
#
_symmetry.space_group_name_H-M   'P 1'
#
loop_
_entity.id
_entity.type
_entity.pdbx_description
1 polymer ?
#
loop_
_entity_poly.entity_id
_entity_poly.type
_entity_poly.pdbx_seq_one_letter_code
_entity_poly.pdbx_strand_id
1 'polypeptide(L)'
;MSLPLDGIKVVELGQLIAGPFAAKMLAEFGAEVIKIEPPVTGDPLRKWRLLHNGTSVWWAAQSRNKQSVTLDLRQAEAHDVVKKLVKDADILIENFRPGTLEKWGLGWETLSAINPGLIMLRVSGYGQSGPYRDLPGFGVIGEAMGGLRHLSGEPGRPPVRVGVSIGDSLSALHGVIGVLLALRHREQNRGAGQQVDVALYESVFNMMESLIPEHSVFGTVREPAGSSLPGIAPTNAYRCQDGKYALIAGNGDSIYKRLMEKIDRLDLANDPELQQNDGRVRHVARLDAAISKWTAEQSLDEVLAALKEANIPSGKIYDAADIASDPHYKAREMLLASELDDGTPVTLPGIVPKLATTPGQVRFRAPTLGQHTDLVLDGLGINAQTRDQWRNRGLI
;
A
#
# COMPACT_ATOMS: atom_id res chain seq x y z
N MET A 1 -2.90 11.26 25.38
CA MET A 1 -2.80 12.31 24.32
C MET A 1 -3.78 11.93 23.24
N SER A 2 -4.47 12.92 22.67
CA SER A 2 -5.35 12.67 21.51
C SER A 2 -4.53 12.30 20.27
N LEU A 3 -5.04 11.39 19.46
CA LEU A 3 -4.44 11.04 18.18
C LEU A 3 -4.77 12.10 17.12
N PRO A 4 -3.99 12.19 16.02
CA PRO A 4 -4.18 13.24 15.01
C PRO A 4 -5.57 13.29 14.38
N LEU A 5 -6.26 12.15 14.31
CA LEU A 5 -7.58 12.01 13.69
C LEU A 5 -8.67 11.62 14.70
N ASP A 6 -8.43 11.85 16.01
CA ASP A 6 -9.48 11.66 17.01
C ASP A 6 -10.70 12.56 16.69
N GLY A 7 -11.89 11.98 16.73
CA GLY A 7 -13.15 12.63 16.38
C GLY A 7 -13.48 12.62 14.88
N ILE A 8 -12.60 12.18 14.01
CA ILE A 8 -12.87 11.99 12.58
C ILE A 8 -13.64 10.69 12.37
N LYS A 9 -14.79 10.75 11.73
CA LYS A 9 -15.68 9.62 11.43
C LYS A 9 -15.59 9.22 9.97
N VAL A 10 -15.34 7.95 9.71
CA VAL A 10 -15.16 7.37 8.38
C VAL A 10 -16.20 6.30 8.13
N VAL A 11 -16.92 6.39 7.02
CA VAL A 11 -17.78 5.32 6.50
C VAL A 11 -17.03 4.65 5.35
N GLU A 12 -16.69 3.38 5.51
CA GLU A 12 -15.99 2.57 4.51
C GLU A 12 -16.97 1.64 3.82
N LEU A 13 -17.24 1.88 2.54
CA LEU A 13 -18.00 0.99 1.65
C LEU A 13 -17.06 0.13 0.79
N GLY A 14 -15.77 0.49 0.77
CA GLY A 14 -14.74 -0.16 -0.03
C GLY A 14 -14.53 -1.63 0.32
N GLN A 15 -14.04 -2.39 -0.64
CA GLN A 15 -13.78 -3.84 -0.51
C GLN A 15 -12.35 -4.17 -0.92
N LEU A 16 -11.86 -5.33 -0.49
CA LEU A 16 -10.56 -5.89 -0.81
C LEU A 16 -9.39 -5.05 -0.24
N ILE A 17 -8.70 -4.24 -1.07
CA ILE A 17 -7.41 -3.68 -0.68
C ILE A 17 -7.41 -2.15 -0.64
N ALA A 18 -7.60 -1.47 -1.75
CA ALA A 18 -7.29 -0.04 -1.87
C ALA A 18 -8.08 0.84 -0.88
N GLY A 19 -9.41 0.80 -0.90
CA GLY A 19 -10.25 1.51 0.07
C GLY A 19 -10.01 1.04 1.51
N PRO A 20 -10.06 -0.28 1.79
CA PRO A 20 -9.79 -0.83 3.11
C PRO A 20 -8.41 -0.49 3.69
N PHE A 21 -7.36 -0.41 2.87
CA PHE A 21 -6.03 -0.02 3.34
C PHE A 21 -5.97 1.47 3.69
N ALA A 22 -6.61 2.34 2.89
CA ALA A 22 -6.73 3.76 3.23
C ALA A 22 -7.48 3.97 4.55
N ALA A 23 -8.63 3.32 4.73
CA ALA A 23 -9.43 3.38 5.96
C ALA A 23 -8.66 2.86 7.19
N LYS A 24 -7.89 1.75 7.03
CA LYS A 24 -7.00 1.23 8.08
C LYS A 24 -5.99 2.27 8.53
N MET A 25 -5.32 2.94 7.58
CA MET A 25 -4.33 3.96 7.91
C MET A 25 -4.94 5.11 8.71
N LEU A 26 -6.12 5.59 8.32
CA LEU A 26 -6.84 6.63 9.08
C LEU A 26 -7.21 6.14 10.49
N ALA A 27 -7.68 4.89 10.60
CA ALA A 27 -8.03 4.27 11.88
C ALA A 27 -6.86 4.12 12.85
N GLU A 28 -5.66 3.83 12.33
CA GLU A 28 -4.43 3.71 13.12
C GLU A 28 -4.00 5.03 13.76
N PHE A 29 -4.42 6.16 13.18
CA PHE A 29 -4.14 7.50 13.69
C PHE A 29 -5.34 8.19 14.36
N GLY A 30 -6.37 7.43 14.74
CA GLY A 30 -7.45 7.92 15.61
C GLY A 30 -8.85 7.92 15.01
N ALA A 31 -9.00 7.90 13.69
CA ALA A 31 -10.30 7.93 13.06
C ALA A 31 -11.20 6.75 13.50
N GLU A 32 -12.50 7.04 13.65
CA GLU A 32 -13.53 6.03 13.90
C GLU A 32 -14.02 5.49 12.56
N VAL A 33 -13.73 4.23 12.25
CA VAL A 33 -14.06 3.63 10.96
C VAL A 33 -15.20 2.63 11.10
N ILE A 34 -16.33 2.91 10.45
CA ILE A 34 -17.44 1.99 10.26
C ILE A 34 -17.31 1.38 8.86
N LYS A 35 -16.98 0.08 8.80
CA LYS A 35 -16.90 -0.69 7.57
C LYS A 35 -18.23 -1.40 7.31
N ILE A 36 -18.83 -1.10 6.17
CA ILE A 36 -20.04 -1.78 5.68
C ILE A 36 -19.64 -3.01 4.87
N GLU A 37 -20.21 -4.15 5.20
CA GLU A 37 -19.92 -5.44 4.58
C GLU A 37 -21.21 -6.15 4.16
N PRO A 38 -21.22 -6.92 3.06
CA PRO A 38 -22.35 -7.79 2.72
C PRO A 38 -22.64 -8.78 3.85
N PRO A 39 -23.91 -9.02 4.21
CA PRO A 39 -24.26 -10.09 5.16
C PRO A 39 -23.75 -11.45 4.68
N VAL A 40 -23.51 -12.38 5.62
CA VAL A 40 -23.07 -13.76 5.40
C VAL A 40 -21.68 -13.89 4.78
N THR A 41 -21.36 -13.16 3.72
CA THR A 41 -20.09 -13.30 2.99
C THR A 41 -19.00 -12.37 3.49
N GLY A 42 -19.35 -11.17 3.94
CA GLY A 42 -18.41 -10.11 4.30
C GLY A 42 -17.61 -9.59 3.13
N ASP A 43 -16.57 -8.84 3.44
CA ASP A 43 -15.56 -8.41 2.46
C ASP A 43 -14.86 -9.64 1.86
N PRO A 44 -14.70 -9.73 0.53
CA PRO A 44 -13.99 -10.84 -0.10
C PRO A 44 -12.60 -11.09 0.46
N LEU A 45 -11.92 -10.08 1.03
CA LEU A 45 -10.61 -10.23 1.69
C LEU A 45 -10.64 -11.26 2.83
N ARG A 46 -11.78 -11.45 3.49
CA ARG A 46 -11.94 -12.47 4.54
C ARG A 46 -11.67 -13.90 4.06
N LYS A 47 -11.66 -14.12 2.75
CA LYS A 47 -11.44 -15.44 2.10
C LYS A 47 -10.18 -15.49 1.22
N TRP A 48 -9.30 -14.47 1.31
CA TRP A 48 -8.11 -14.42 0.48
C TRP A 48 -6.87 -15.02 1.15
N ARG A 49 -6.01 -15.66 0.35
CA ARG A 49 -4.74 -16.29 0.75
C ARG A 49 -4.93 -17.38 1.82
N LEU A 50 -4.11 -17.38 2.86
CA LEU A 50 -4.14 -18.41 3.90
C LEU A 50 -5.25 -18.12 4.91
N LEU A 51 -6.06 -19.13 5.18
CA LEU A 51 -7.19 -19.03 6.09
C LEU A 51 -6.89 -19.77 7.41
N HIS A 52 -7.23 -19.13 8.50
CA HIS A 52 -7.29 -19.75 9.82
C HIS A 52 -8.77 -19.76 10.27
N ASN A 53 -9.31 -20.95 10.59
CA ASN A 53 -10.73 -21.14 10.93
C ASN A 53 -11.69 -20.44 9.94
N GLY A 54 -11.38 -20.54 8.64
CA GLY A 54 -12.21 -20.00 7.57
C GLY A 54 -12.10 -18.49 7.34
N THR A 55 -11.25 -17.77 8.09
CA THR A 55 -10.97 -16.33 7.90
C THR A 55 -9.51 -16.10 7.52
N SER A 56 -9.28 -15.20 6.60
CA SER A 56 -7.94 -14.83 6.16
C SER A 56 -7.13 -14.20 7.31
N VAL A 57 -5.90 -14.66 7.52
CA VAL A 57 -4.97 -14.00 8.46
C VAL A 57 -4.61 -12.57 8.02
N TRP A 58 -4.76 -12.25 6.73
CA TRP A 58 -4.59 -10.88 6.24
C TRP A 58 -5.68 -9.93 6.73
N TRP A 59 -6.89 -10.44 7.00
CA TRP A 59 -7.97 -9.66 7.60
C TRP A 59 -7.55 -9.03 8.92
N ALA A 60 -6.83 -9.77 9.77
CA ALA A 60 -6.32 -9.25 11.04
C ALA A 60 -5.44 -8.01 10.88
N ALA A 61 -4.61 -7.96 9.84
CA ALA A 61 -3.77 -6.80 9.53
C ALA A 61 -4.56 -5.65 8.89
N GLN A 62 -5.50 -5.96 7.99
CA GLN A 62 -6.18 -4.97 7.15
C GLN A 62 -7.36 -4.28 7.84
N SER A 63 -7.96 -4.91 8.86
CA SER A 63 -9.22 -4.44 9.45
C SER A 63 -9.14 -4.12 10.93
N ARG A 64 -7.92 -4.12 11.51
CA ARG A 64 -7.72 -3.62 12.88
C ARG A 64 -8.23 -2.18 13.01
N ASN A 65 -8.72 -1.81 14.20
CA ASN A 65 -9.31 -0.51 14.50
C ASN A 65 -10.58 -0.15 13.71
N LYS A 66 -11.28 -1.15 13.11
CA LYS A 66 -12.54 -0.90 12.40
C LYS A 66 -13.72 -1.53 13.10
N GLN A 67 -14.89 -0.95 12.93
CA GLN A 67 -16.18 -1.54 13.32
C GLN A 67 -16.81 -2.20 12.08
N SER A 68 -17.16 -3.49 12.16
CA SER A 68 -17.83 -4.22 11.08
C SER A 68 -19.34 -4.14 11.26
N VAL A 69 -20.02 -3.68 10.23
CA VAL A 69 -21.49 -3.59 10.12
C VAL A 69 -21.93 -4.33 8.87
N THR A 70 -22.80 -5.32 9.03
CA THR A 70 -23.41 -6.02 7.89
C THR A 70 -24.55 -5.21 7.31
N LEU A 71 -24.56 -5.01 5.98
CA LEU A 71 -25.61 -4.30 5.27
C LEU A 71 -25.54 -4.63 3.77
N ASP A 72 -26.61 -5.17 3.21
CA ASP A 72 -26.69 -5.48 1.78
C ASP A 72 -27.00 -4.22 0.95
N LEU A 73 -25.96 -3.58 0.43
CA LEU A 73 -26.08 -2.37 -0.41
C LEU A 73 -26.83 -2.58 -1.74
N ARG A 74 -27.25 -3.79 -2.07
CA ARG A 74 -28.14 -4.03 -3.22
C ARG A 74 -29.61 -3.73 -2.92
N GLN A 75 -29.96 -3.60 -1.64
CA GLN A 75 -31.33 -3.31 -1.19
C GLN A 75 -31.50 -1.82 -0.85
N ALA A 76 -32.63 -1.23 -1.25
CA ALA A 76 -32.85 0.21 -1.15
C ALA A 76 -32.82 0.74 0.30
N GLU A 77 -33.30 -0.04 1.27
CA GLU A 77 -33.29 0.35 2.69
C GLU A 77 -31.86 0.53 3.23
N ALA A 78 -30.89 -0.21 2.66
CA ALA A 78 -29.47 -0.04 2.99
C ALA A 78 -28.94 1.35 2.63
N HIS A 79 -29.43 1.91 1.51
CA HIS A 79 -29.03 3.25 1.08
C HIS A 79 -29.43 4.34 2.08
N ASP A 80 -30.58 4.19 2.71
CA ASP A 80 -31.04 5.15 3.74
C ASP A 80 -30.22 5.04 5.03
N VAL A 81 -29.74 3.84 5.38
CA VAL A 81 -28.79 3.65 6.48
C VAL A 81 -27.46 4.37 6.17
N VAL A 82 -26.92 4.18 4.94
CA VAL A 82 -25.69 4.89 4.53
C VAL A 82 -25.87 6.41 4.57
N LYS A 83 -27.00 6.95 4.09
CA LYS A 83 -27.29 8.39 4.16
C LYS A 83 -27.34 8.90 5.60
N LYS A 84 -27.91 8.11 6.53
CA LYS A 84 -27.89 8.45 7.96
C LYS A 84 -26.49 8.49 8.54
N LEU A 85 -25.64 7.50 8.19
CA LEU A 85 -24.23 7.48 8.61
C LEU A 85 -23.45 8.68 8.05
N VAL A 86 -23.66 9.00 6.78
CA VAL A 86 -22.97 10.10 6.08
C VAL A 86 -23.32 11.47 6.65
N LYS A 87 -24.52 11.65 7.22
CA LYS A 87 -24.93 12.92 7.81
C LYS A 87 -23.93 13.43 8.85
N ASP A 88 -23.32 12.52 9.63
CA ASP A 88 -22.39 12.84 10.70
C ASP A 88 -20.95 12.35 10.41
N ALA A 89 -20.69 11.85 9.19
CA ALA A 89 -19.39 11.38 8.78
C ALA A 89 -18.53 12.50 8.21
N ASP A 90 -17.24 12.46 8.47
CA ASP A 90 -16.26 13.35 7.84
C ASP A 90 -15.81 12.82 6.49
N ILE A 91 -15.69 11.50 6.38
CA ILE A 91 -15.09 10.83 5.22
C ILE A 91 -15.97 9.64 4.81
N LEU A 92 -16.22 9.50 3.51
CA LEU A 92 -16.71 8.26 2.91
C LEU A 92 -15.66 7.72 1.97
N ILE A 93 -15.38 6.41 2.07
CA ILE A 93 -14.41 5.71 1.22
C ILE A 93 -15.10 4.63 0.42
N GLU A 94 -14.92 4.64 -0.91
CA GLU A 94 -15.46 3.64 -1.81
C GLU A 94 -14.46 3.25 -2.90
N ASN A 95 -14.57 2.03 -3.44
CA ASN A 95 -13.79 1.57 -4.59
C ASN A 95 -14.61 0.70 -5.54
N PHE A 96 -15.87 1.04 -5.73
CA PHE A 96 -16.74 0.44 -6.74
C PHE A 96 -16.42 0.98 -8.14
N ARG A 97 -17.02 0.37 -9.14
CA ARG A 97 -17.00 0.94 -10.51
C ARG A 97 -17.70 2.30 -10.51
N PRO A 98 -17.17 3.29 -11.23
CA PRO A 98 -17.85 4.57 -11.42
C PRO A 98 -19.30 4.39 -11.83
N GLY A 99 -20.19 5.21 -11.30
CA GLY A 99 -21.64 5.13 -11.54
C GLY A 99 -22.39 4.13 -10.64
N THR A 100 -21.71 3.29 -9.87
CA THR A 100 -22.37 2.34 -8.96
C THR A 100 -23.10 3.06 -7.82
N LEU A 101 -22.41 3.97 -7.13
CA LEU A 101 -23.03 4.74 -6.05
C LEU A 101 -24.09 5.68 -6.57
N GLU A 102 -23.94 6.25 -7.76
CA GLU A 102 -24.95 7.09 -8.41
C GLU A 102 -26.24 6.30 -8.65
N LYS A 103 -26.16 5.07 -9.12
CA LYS A 103 -27.34 4.17 -9.31
C LYS A 103 -28.04 3.86 -7.99
N TRP A 104 -27.33 3.86 -6.88
CA TRP A 104 -27.88 3.63 -5.54
C TRP A 104 -28.35 4.91 -4.86
N GLY A 105 -28.27 6.07 -5.53
CA GLY A 105 -28.57 7.37 -4.92
C GLY A 105 -27.61 7.73 -3.79
N LEU A 106 -26.38 7.26 -3.88
CA LEU A 106 -25.27 7.50 -2.95
C LEU A 106 -24.08 8.20 -3.64
N GLY A 107 -24.31 8.77 -4.82
CA GLY A 107 -23.30 9.56 -5.54
C GLY A 107 -22.99 10.88 -4.84
N TRP A 108 -21.92 11.53 -5.29
CA TRP A 108 -21.44 12.79 -4.69
C TRP A 108 -22.51 13.86 -4.55
N GLU A 109 -23.27 14.13 -5.60
CA GLU A 109 -24.30 15.20 -5.58
C GLU A 109 -25.35 14.96 -4.49
N THR A 110 -25.75 13.68 -4.28
CA THR A 110 -26.71 13.33 -3.25
C THR A 110 -26.11 13.47 -1.85
N LEU A 111 -24.90 12.92 -1.65
CA LEU A 111 -24.32 12.86 -0.32
C LEU A 111 -23.76 14.20 0.14
N SER A 112 -23.21 15.02 -0.75
CA SER A 112 -22.77 16.39 -0.43
C SER A 112 -23.94 17.34 -0.13
N ALA A 113 -25.11 17.10 -0.70
CA ALA A 113 -26.31 17.82 -0.33
C ALA A 113 -26.80 17.48 1.09
N ILE A 114 -26.58 16.24 1.56
CA ILE A 114 -26.88 15.81 2.92
C ILE A 114 -25.85 16.34 3.92
N ASN A 115 -24.56 16.26 3.54
CA ASN A 115 -23.43 16.71 4.34
C ASN A 115 -22.44 17.49 3.47
N PRO A 116 -22.56 18.84 3.44
CA PRO A 116 -21.64 19.68 2.66
C PRO A 116 -20.17 19.60 3.08
N GLY A 117 -19.89 19.12 4.30
CA GLY A 117 -18.54 18.92 4.82
C GLY A 117 -17.94 17.56 4.49
N LEU A 118 -18.67 16.69 3.80
CA LEU A 118 -18.22 15.34 3.47
C LEU A 118 -16.99 15.35 2.55
N ILE A 119 -16.01 14.55 2.86
CA ILE A 119 -14.89 14.21 1.96
C ILE A 119 -15.14 12.82 1.41
N MET A 120 -15.24 12.69 0.08
CA MET A 120 -15.55 11.41 -0.56
C MET A 120 -14.33 10.89 -1.32
N LEU A 121 -13.62 9.90 -0.75
CA LEU A 121 -12.52 9.20 -1.42
C LEU A 121 -13.08 8.12 -2.34
N ARG A 122 -12.80 8.25 -3.62
CA ARG A 122 -13.24 7.33 -4.67
C ARG A 122 -12.03 6.72 -5.36
N VAL A 123 -11.77 5.44 -5.11
CA VAL A 123 -10.68 4.72 -5.77
C VAL A 123 -11.24 3.83 -6.87
N SER A 124 -10.75 3.98 -8.10
CA SER A 124 -11.22 3.18 -9.24
C SER A 124 -10.08 2.80 -10.19
N GLY A 125 -10.34 1.93 -11.15
CA GLY A 125 -9.33 1.50 -12.11
C GLY A 125 -8.74 2.65 -12.92
N TYR A 126 -9.61 3.55 -13.40
CA TYR A 126 -9.26 4.58 -14.39
C TYR A 126 -9.71 6.00 -14.02
N GLY A 127 -10.19 6.21 -12.79
CA GLY A 127 -10.74 7.49 -12.35
C GLY A 127 -12.22 7.64 -12.62
N GLN A 128 -12.81 8.73 -12.12
CA GLN A 128 -14.24 9.05 -12.27
C GLN A 128 -14.58 9.71 -13.61
N SER A 129 -13.58 10.02 -14.41
CA SER A 129 -13.72 10.69 -15.72
C SER A 129 -12.84 10.02 -16.79
N GLY A 130 -12.89 10.54 -18.01
CA GLY A 130 -12.07 10.05 -19.13
C GLY A 130 -12.69 8.86 -19.88
N PRO A 131 -12.11 8.49 -21.03
CA PRO A 131 -12.69 7.51 -21.95
C PRO A 131 -12.73 6.07 -21.40
N TYR A 132 -11.93 5.74 -20.40
CA TYR A 132 -11.84 4.39 -19.81
C TYR A 132 -12.57 4.23 -18.48
N ARG A 133 -13.24 5.28 -17.98
CA ARG A 133 -13.90 5.28 -16.67
C ARG A 133 -14.81 4.07 -16.41
N ASP A 134 -15.50 3.61 -17.43
CA ASP A 134 -16.48 2.54 -17.34
C ASP A 134 -15.88 1.14 -17.58
N LEU A 135 -14.56 1.06 -17.90
CA LEU A 135 -13.89 -0.23 -18.09
C LEU A 135 -13.65 -0.91 -16.73
N PRO A 136 -13.69 -2.25 -16.69
CA PRO A 136 -13.32 -3.00 -15.49
C PRO A 136 -11.82 -2.86 -15.24
N GLY A 137 -11.43 -2.48 -14.01
CA GLY A 137 -10.03 -2.35 -13.60
C GLY A 137 -9.80 -2.93 -12.22
N PHE A 138 -8.64 -3.60 -12.06
CA PHE A 138 -8.08 -4.04 -10.79
C PHE A 138 -6.64 -3.58 -10.67
N GLY A 139 -6.03 -3.69 -9.49
CA GLY A 139 -4.65 -3.28 -9.23
C GLY A 139 -3.66 -3.80 -10.28
N VAL A 140 -3.80 -5.05 -10.74
CA VAL A 140 -2.95 -5.65 -11.77
C VAL A 140 -3.01 -4.91 -13.12
N ILE A 141 -4.16 -4.35 -13.48
CA ILE A 141 -4.33 -3.55 -14.71
C ILE A 141 -3.72 -2.16 -14.50
N GLY A 142 -3.92 -1.56 -13.32
CA GLY A 142 -3.26 -0.30 -12.94
C GLY A 142 -1.74 -0.41 -12.96
N GLU A 143 -1.16 -1.52 -12.46
CA GLU A 143 0.28 -1.82 -12.54
C GLU A 143 0.78 -1.87 -13.99
N ALA A 144 0.01 -2.48 -14.89
CA ALA A 144 0.36 -2.61 -16.30
C ALA A 144 0.26 -1.27 -17.05
N MET A 145 -0.86 -0.58 -16.91
CA MET A 145 -1.10 0.70 -17.58
C MET A 145 -0.20 1.82 -17.04
N GLY A 146 0.11 1.80 -15.74
CA GLY A 146 1.00 2.76 -15.10
C GLY A 146 2.48 2.58 -15.43
N GLY A 147 2.88 1.53 -16.16
CA GLY A 147 4.25 1.30 -16.62
C GLY A 147 5.09 0.35 -15.76
N LEU A 148 4.74 0.14 -14.49
CA LEU A 148 5.51 -0.68 -13.56
C LEU A 148 5.71 -2.12 -14.06
N ARG A 149 4.67 -2.72 -14.62
CA ARG A 149 4.73 -4.09 -15.13
C ARG A 149 5.73 -4.24 -16.29
N HIS A 150 5.82 -3.26 -17.16
CA HIS A 150 6.78 -3.27 -18.26
C HIS A 150 8.22 -3.25 -17.76
N LEU A 151 8.52 -2.46 -16.72
CA LEU A 151 9.87 -2.31 -16.16
C LEU A 151 10.29 -3.47 -15.24
N SER A 152 9.32 -4.30 -14.79
CA SER A 152 9.61 -5.38 -13.84
C SER A 152 9.99 -6.67 -14.55
N GLY A 153 11.22 -7.15 -14.32
CA GLY A 153 11.72 -8.41 -14.87
C GLY A 153 13.09 -8.33 -15.48
N GLU A 154 13.53 -9.44 -16.04
CA GLU A 154 14.80 -9.57 -16.74
C GLU A 154 14.67 -9.16 -18.21
N PRO A 155 15.71 -8.56 -18.81
CA PRO A 155 15.72 -8.24 -20.23
C PRO A 155 15.40 -9.45 -21.12
N GLY A 156 14.50 -9.26 -22.09
CA GLY A 156 14.13 -10.30 -23.04
C GLY A 156 13.27 -11.43 -22.47
N ARG A 157 12.79 -11.31 -21.24
CA ARG A 157 11.84 -12.25 -20.61
C ARG A 157 10.45 -11.63 -20.45
N PRO A 158 9.39 -12.45 -20.30
CA PRO A 158 8.06 -11.91 -20.02
C PRO A 158 8.07 -11.04 -18.75
N PRO A 159 7.37 -9.88 -18.75
CA PRO A 159 7.26 -9.03 -17.58
C PRO A 159 6.70 -9.78 -16.37
N VAL A 160 7.30 -9.57 -15.20
CA VAL A 160 6.89 -10.23 -13.96
C VAL A 160 6.06 -9.30 -13.07
N ARG A 161 5.29 -9.90 -12.17
CA ARG A 161 4.53 -9.16 -11.16
C ARG A 161 5.38 -8.93 -9.91
N VAL A 162 5.31 -7.72 -9.36
CA VAL A 162 5.70 -7.49 -7.97
C VAL A 162 4.80 -8.35 -7.06
N GLY A 163 5.36 -9.13 -6.15
CA GLY A 163 4.67 -10.19 -5.38
C GLY A 163 3.55 -9.72 -4.44
N VAL A 164 3.21 -8.42 -4.43
CA VAL A 164 2.16 -7.80 -3.62
C VAL A 164 1.22 -6.96 -4.48
N SER A 165 0.10 -6.52 -3.92
CA SER A 165 -0.87 -5.62 -4.60
C SER A 165 -0.41 -4.16 -4.50
N ILE A 166 0.71 -3.87 -5.17
CA ILE A 166 1.38 -2.57 -5.04
C ILE A 166 0.54 -1.42 -5.61
N GLY A 167 -0.17 -1.64 -6.72
CA GLY A 167 -1.05 -0.63 -7.32
C GLY A 167 -2.17 -0.20 -6.38
N ASP A 168 -2.82 -1.16 -5.70
CA ASP A 168 -3.83 -0.89 -4.69
C ASP A 168 -3.25 -0.12 -3.49
N SER A 169 -2.06 -0.52 -3.03
CA SER A 169 -1.41 0.12 -1.88
C SER A 169 -0.98 1.55 -2.19
N LEU A 170 -0.42 1.81 -3.37
CA LEU A 170 -0.08 3.17 -3.82
C LEU A 170 -1.32 4.06 -3.93
N SER A 171 -2.41 3.52 -4.47
CA SER A 171 -3.67 4.26 -4.57
C SER A 171 -4.28 4.57 -3.21
N ALA A 172 -4.17 3.67 -2.25
CA ALA A 172 -4.57 3.93 -0.88
C ALA A 172 -3.73 5.04 -0.24
N LEU A 173 -2.41 5.04 -0.46
CA LEU A 173 -1.52 6.10 0.05
C LEU A 173 -1.86 7.46 -0.57
N HIS A 174 -2.04 7.56 -1.89
CA HIS A 174 -2.49 8.79 -2.55
C HIS A 174 -3.89 9.21 -2.04
N GLY A 175 -4.77 8.23 -1.81
CA GLY A 175 -6.09 8.47 -1.23
C GLY A 175 -6.02 9.10 0.17
N VAL A 176 -5.17 8.57 1.05
CA VAL A 176 -4.95 9.13 2.40
C VAL A 176 -4.35 10.53 2.31
N ILE A 177 -3.34 10.75 1.45
CA ILE A 177 -2.78 12.09 1.22
C ILE A 177 -3.89 13.05 0.75
N GLY A 178 -4.68 12.65 -0.24
CA GLY A 178 -5.80 13.44 -0.75
C GLY A 178 -6.83 13.78 0.32
N VAL A 179 -7.20 12.80 1.16
CA VAL A 179 -8.12 12.99 2.29
C VAL A 179 -7.55 13.98 3.31
N LEU A 180 -6.29 13.86 3.69
CA LEU A 180 -5.65 14.79 4.64
C LEU A 180 -5.56 16.22 4.09
N LEU A 181 -5.27 16.38 2.79
CA LEU A 181 -5.31 17.67 2.12
C LEU A 181 -6.74 18.26 2.09
N ALA A 182 -7.73 17.41 1.83
CA ALA A 182 -9.14 17.82 1.83
C ALA A 182 -9.62 18.20 3.24
N LEU A 183 -9.23 17.48 4.29
CA LEU A 183 -9.48 17.86 5.69
C LEU A 183 -8.88 19.21 6.01
N ARG A 184 -7.61 19.41 5.64
CA ARG A 184 -6.92 20.70 5.84
C ARG A 184 -7.62 21.86 5.09
N HIS A 185 -8.03 21.61 3.83
CA HIS A 185 -8.81 22.59 3.06
C HIS A 185 -10.14 22.91 3.74
N ARG A 186 -10.88 21.90 4.20
CA ARG A 186 -12.15 22.03 4.90
C ARG A 186 -12.05 22.92 6.15
N GLU A 187 -11.00 22.71 6.97
CA GLU A 187 -10.74 23.53 8.16
C GLU A 187 -10.56 25.01 7.82
N GLN A 188 -9.93 25.31 6.69
CA GLN A 188 -9.64 26.69 6.25
C GLN A 188 -10.79 27.35 5.48
N ASN A 189 -11.70 26.57 4.89
CA ASN A 189 -12.71 27.03 3.94
C ASN A 189 -14.16 26.77 4.42
N ARG A 190 -14.48 27.20 5.64
CA ARG A 190 -15.84 27.20 6.21
C ARG A 190 -16.51 25.82 6.23
N GLY A 191 -15.75 24.76 6.30
CA GLY A 191 -16.27 23.40 6.43
C GLY A 191 -16.67 22.71 5.12
N ALA A 192 -16.38 23.28 3.94
CA ALA A 192 -16.69 22.63 2.66
C ALA A 192 -15.86 21.40 2.40
N GLY A 193 -16.52 20.27 2.15
CA GLY A 193 -15.89 19.01 1.71
C GLY A 193 -15.67 18.96 0.20
N GLN A 194 -15.14 17.82 -0.29
CA GLN A 194 -14.90 17.60 -1.72
C GLN A 194 -14.73 16.12 -2.05
N GLN A 195 -14.80 15.79 -3.35
CA GLN A 195 -14.37 14.49 -3.85
C GLN A 195 -12.84 14.42 -3.95
N VAL A 196 -12.30 13.24 -3.66
CA VAL A 196 -10.91 12.84 -3.90
C VAL A 196 -10.97 11.65 -4.85
N ASP A 197 -10.67 11.90 -6.12
CA ASP A 197 -10.65 10.89 -7.18
C ASP A 197 -9.25 10.32 -7.32
N VAL A 198 -9.11 9.00 -7.22
CA VAL A 198 -7.81 8.29 -7.30
C VAL A 198 -7.94 7.11 -8.27
N ALA A 199 -7.21 7.19 -9.37
CA ALA A 199 -7.10 6.07 -10.30
C ALA A 199 -5.91 5.17 -9.95
N LEU A 200 -6.11 3.85 -10.05
CA LEU A 200 -5.06 2.86 -9.78
C LEU A 200 -3.84 3.07 -10.69
N TYR A 201 -4.06 3.30 -11.99
CA TYR A 201 -2.96 3.48 -12.93
C TYR A 201 -2.20 4.80 -12.72
N GLU A 202 -2.89 5.88 -12.34
CA GLU A 202 -2.27 7.18 -12.06
C GLU A 202 -1.35 7.12 -10.85
N SER A 203 -1.79 6.39 -9.81
CA SER A 203 -1.00 6.18 -8.61
C SER A 203 0.28 5.40 -8.88
N VAL A 204 0.24 4.42 -9.77
CA VAL A 204 1.42 3.69 -10.23
C VAL A 204 2.28 4.58 -11.12
N PHE A 205 1.69 5.24 -12.11
CA PHE A 205 2.38 6.11 -13.05
C PHE A 205 3.14 7.25 -12.34
N ASN A 206 2.58 7.82 -11.29
CA ASN A 206 3.22 8.86 -10.49
C ASN A 206 4.57 8.42 -9.90
N MET A 207 4.80 7.10 -9.73
CA MET A 207 6.05 6.54 -9.22
C MET A 207 7.08 6.22 -10.31
N MET A 208 6.78 6.46 -11.60
CA MET A 208 7.64 6.02 -12.71
C MET A 208 8.80 6.99 -13.03
N GLU A 209 9.14 7.86 -12.09
CA GLU A 209 10.31 8.74 -12.18
C GLU A 209 10.38 9.52 -13.51
N SER A 210 11.50 9.39 -14.23
CA SER A 210 11.80 10.08 -15.49
C SER A 210 11.31 9.34 -16.75
N LEU A 211 10.53 8.27 -16.62
CA LEU A 211 10.11 7.43 -17.76
C LEU A 211 9.52 8.25 -18.94
N ILE A 212 8.59 9.16 -18.66
CA ILE A 212 7.96 9.99 -19.69
C ILE A 212 8.86 11.16 -20.13
N PRO A 213 9.55 11.90 -19.25
CA PRO A 213 10.55 12.88 -19.67
C PRO A 213 11.62 12.31 -20.60
N GLU A 214 12.17 11.12 -20.32
CA GLU A 214 13.17 10.46 -21.19
C GLU A 214 12.57 10.11 -22.55
N HIS A 215 11.37 9.57 -22.59
CA HIS A 215 10.69 9.29 -23.85
C HIS A 215 10.39 10.57 -24.64
N SER A 216 9.93 11.61 -23.97
CA SER A 216 9.55 12.88 -24.60
C SER A 216 10.74 13.60 -25.25
N VAL A 217 11.90 13.58 -24.59
CA VAL A 217 13.08 14.33 -25.04
C VAL A 217 13.95 13.48 -25.99
N PHE A 218 14.11 12.20 -25.71
CA PHE A 218 15.07 11.34 -26.40
C PHE A 218 14.43 10.23 -27.24
N GLY A 219 13.10 10.07 -27.19
CA GLY A 219 12.41 8.94 -27.82
C GLY A 219 12.72 7.59 -27.16
N THR A 220 13.37 7.59 -26.00
CA THR A 220 13.81 6.37 -25.31
C THR A 220 12.60 5.61 -24.75
N VAL A 221 12.55 4.31 -24.99
CA VAL A 221 11.67 3.37 -24.28
C VAL A 221 12.54 2.62 -23.30
N ARG A 222 12.32 2.85 -21.99
CA ARG A 222 13.08 2.17 -20.93
C ARG A 222 12.65 0.71 -20.87
N GLU A 223 13.62 -0.21 -20.93
CA GLU A 223 13.40 -1.64 -20.87
C GLU A 223 13.66 -2.19 -19.46
N PRO A 224 13.17 -3.41 -19.15
CA PRO A 224 13.49 -4.11 -17.90
C PRO A 224 15.00 -4.25 -17.71
N ALA A 225 15.48 -4.08 -16.49
CA ALA A 225 16.90 -4.12 -16.15
C ALA A 225 17.27 -5.15 -15.06
N GLY A 226 16.38 -6.08 -14.79
CA GLY A 226 16.60 -7.10 -13.74
C GLY A 226 16.69 -6.45 -12.36
N SER A 227 17.77 -6.71 -11.65
CA SER A 227 18.04 -6.17 -10.30
C SER A 227 18.85 -4.87 -10.32
N SER A 228 19.23 -4.37 -11.50
CA SER A 228 19.94 -3.10 -11.65
C SER A 228 18.98 -1.93 -11.85
N LEU A 229 19.49 -0.70 -11.70
CA LEU A 229 18.79 0.52 -12.02
C LEU A 229 19.51 1.21 -13.19
N PRO A 230 18.85 1.41 -14.36
CA PRO A 230 19.45 2.07 -15.50
C PRO A 230 20.00 3.47 -15.17
N GLY A 231 21.17 3.80 -15.71
CA GLY A 231 21.81 5.08 -15.49
C GLY A 231 22.59 5.25 -14.19
N ILE A 232 22.67 4.21 -13.36
CA ILE A 232 23.42 4.22 -12.08
C ILE A 232 24.26 2.95 -11.96
N ALA A 233 25.58 3.07 -11.74
CA ALA A 233 26.48 1.92 -11.68
C ALA A 233 27.65 2.10 -10.67
N PRO A 234 28.09 1.00 -10.00
CA PRO A 234 27.42 -0.30 -9.90
C PRO A 234 26.31 -0.29 -8.84
N THR A 235 25.18 -0.87 -9.17
CA THR A 235 24.07 -1.16 -8.21
C THR A 235 23.34 -2.39 -8.72
N ASN A 236 23.50 -3.54 -8.02
CA ASN A 236 22.94 -4.80 -8.49
C ASN A 236 22.84 -5.82 -7.35
N ALA A 237 22.24 -6.99 -7.65
CA ALA A 237 22.25 -8.18 -6.80
C ALA A 237 23.32 -9.16 -7.30
N TYR A 238 24.24 -9.55 -6.42
CA TYR A 238 25.34 -10.42 -6.75
C TYR A 238 25.23 -11.73 -5.99
N ARG A 239 25.41 -12.86 -6.72
CA ARG A 239 25.29 -14.18 -6.13
C ARG A 239 26.55 -14.50 -5.32
N CYS A 240 26.35 -15.00 -4.09
CA CYS A 240 27.39 -15.48 -3.19
C CYS A 240 27.63 -16.99 -3.33
N GLN A 241 28.71 -17.51 -2.73
CA GLN A 241 29.10 -18.91 -2.75
C GLN A 241 27.99 -19.84 -2.22
N ASP A 242 27.29 -19.41 -1.18
CA ASP A 242 26.18 -20.16 -0.56
C ASP A 242 24.85 -20.09 -1.34
N GLY A 243 24.87 -19.51 -2.54
CA GLY A 243 23.71 -19.38 -3.44
C GLY A 243 22.76 -18.26 -3.12
N LYS A 244 22.97 -17.53 -2.03
CA LYS A 244 22.23 -16.32 -1.67
C LYS A 244 22.72 -15.10 -2.45
N TYR A 245 22.02 -13.96 -2.31
CA TYR A 245 22.35 -12.74 -3.03
C TYR A 245 22.65 -11.59 -2.08
N ALA A 246 23.76 -10.88 -2.33
CA ALA A 246 24.08 -9.60 -1.73
C ALA A 246 23.62 -8.46 -2.65
N LEU A 247 22.80 -7.54 -2.14
CA LEU A 247 22.54 -6.26 -2.80
C LEU A 247 23.71 -5.33 -2.47
N ILE A 248 24.33 -4.72 -3.48
CA ILE A 248 25.46 -3.81 -3.33
C ILE A 248 25.17 -2.53 -4.10
N ALA A 249 25.17 -1.38 -3.41
CA ALA A 249 24.97 -0.06 -4.02
C ALA A 249 26.28 0.73 -3.93
N GLY A 250 27.12 0.54 -4.95
CA GLY A 250 28.46 1.15 -5.06
C GLY A 250 28.52 2.39 -5.95
N ASN A 251 27.41 3.02 -6.23
CA ASN A 251 27.27 4.04 -7.27
C ASN A 251 27.78 5.45 -6.93
N GLY A 252 27.92 5.82 -5.65
CA GLY A 252 28.56 7.08 -5.26
C GLY A 252 30.07 7.04 -5.51
N ASP A 253 30.70 8.11 -6.04
CA ASP A 253 32.09 8.08 -6.47
C ASP A 253 33.07 7.63 -5.36
N SER A 254 32.91 8.13 -4.15
CA SER A 254 33.71 7.69 -3.00
C SER A 254 33.38 6.28 -2.54
N ILE A 255 32.14 5.83 -2.69
CA ILE A 255 31.71 4.47 -2.35
C ILE A 255 32.26 3.49 -3.38
N TYR A 256 32.17 3.86 -4.66
CA TYR A 256 32.74 3.09 -5.76
C TYR A 256 34.23 2.79 -5.53
N LYS A 257 35.01 3.84 -5.22
CA LYS A 257 36.45 3.68 -4.96
C LYS A 257 36.70 2.69 -3.81
N ARG A 258 36.03 2.85 -2.68
CA ARG A 258 36.16 1.93 -1.54
C ARG A 258 35.72 0.50 -1.89
N LEU A 259 34.68 0.35 -2.73
CA LEU A 259 34.25 -0.97 -3.20
C LEU A 259 35.33 -1.65 -4.02
N MET A 260 35.91 -0.95 -4.99
CA MET A 260 36.97 -1.51 -5.84
C MET A 260 38.24 -1.81 -5.02
N GLU A 261 38.62 -0.95 -4.08
CA GLU A 261 39.71 -1.22 -3.15
C GLU A 261 39.42 -2.46 -2.28
N LYS A 262 38.20 -2.60 -1.75
CA LYS A 262 37.81 -3.72 -0.89
C LYS A 262 37.81 -5.09 -1.60
N ILE A 263 37.50 -5.10 -2.89
CA ILE A 263 37.52 -6.33 -3.70
C ILE A 263 38.85 -6.55 -4.43
N ASP A 264 39.92 -5.82 -4.01
CA ASP A 264 41.27 -5.88 -4.57
C ASP A 264 41.35 -5.62 -6.08
N ARG A 265 40.57 -4.63 -6.55
CA ARG A 265 40.55 -4.17 -7.93
C ARG A 265 41.06 -2.74 -8.04
N LEU A 266 42.33 -2.53 -7.65
CA LEU A 266 43.00 -1.22 -7.72
C LEU A 266 43.08 -0.69 -9.16
N ASP A 267 43.12 -1.59 -10.16
CA ASP A 267 43.04 -1.24 -11.56
C ASP A 267 41.74 -0.50 -11.89
N LEU A 268 40.59 -0.94 -11.33
CA LEU A 268 39.29 -0.29 -11.50
C LEU A 268 39.15 0.95 -10.61
N ALA A 269 39.66 0.89 -9.39
CA ALA A 269 39.60 2.02 -8.44
C ALA A 269 40.31 3.26 -8.97
N ASN A 270 41.39 3.10 -9.73
CA ASN A 270 42.23 4.18 -10.25
C ASN A 270 42.04 4.48 -11.75
N ASP A 271 41.13 3.77 -12.42
CA ASP A 271 40.81 3.99 -13.84
C ASP A 271 40.14 5.37 -14.02
N PRO A 272 40.76 6.32 -14.78
CA PRO A 272 40.22 7.65 -14.97
C PRO A 272 38.81 7.65 -15.58
N GLU A 273 38.49 6.69 -16.44
CA GLU A 273 37.19 6.60 -17.09
C GLU A 273 36.08 6.19 -16.11
N LEU A 274 36.40 5.60 -14.96
CA LEU A 274 35.45 5.07 -13.98
C LEU A 274 35.24 6.00 -12.76
N GLN A 275 35.93 7.14 -12.73
CA GLN A 275 35.82 8.06 -11.60
C GLN A 275 34.42 8.71 -11.48
N GLN A 276 33.71 8.85 -12.58
CA GLN A 276 32.37 9.42 -12.65
C GLN A 276 31.34 8.36 -13.05
N ASN A 277 30.08 8.57 -12.62
CA ASN A 277 29.00 7.63 -12.88
C ASN A 277 28.80 7.30 -14.35
N ASP A 278 28.90 8.28 -15.26
CA ASP A 278 28.70 8.08 -16.70
C ASP A 278 29.71 7.07 -17.29
N GLY A 279 30.96 7.14 -16.84
CA GLY A 279 31.97 6.15 -17.21
C GLY A 279 31.63 4.76 -16.69
N ARG A 280 31.20 4.67 -15.43
CA ARG A 280 30.79 3.41 -14.82
C ARG A 280 29.60 2.78 -15.52
N VAL A 281 28.62 3.57 -15.92
CA VAL A 281 27.46 3.10 -16.68
C VAL A 281 27.86 2.51 -18.01
N ARG A 282 28.79 3.17 -18.76
CA ARG A 282 29.32 2.62 -20.02
C ARG A 282 30.05 1.29 -19.83
N HIS A 283 30.67 1.08 -18.68
CA HIS A 283 31.47 -0.11 -18.37
C HIS A 283 30.83 -1.03 -17.32
N VAL A 284 29.50 -0.92 -17.11
CA VAL A 284 28.79 -1.65 -16.05
C VAL A 284 29.03 -3.16 -16.07
N ALA A 285 29.06 -3.77 -17.23
CA ALA A 285 29.32 -5.21 -17.36
C ALA A 285 30.71 -5.63 -16.83
N ARG A 286 31.75 -4.79 -17.01
CA ARG A 286 33.10 -5.00 -16.48
C ARG A 286 33.11 -4.90 -14.96
N LEU A 287 32.36 -3.96 -14.41
CA LEU A 287 32.23 -3.75 -12.95
C LEU A 287 31.45 -4.91 -12.30
N ASP A 288 30.32 -5.26 -12.87
CA ASP A 288 29.48 -6.36 -12.38
C ASP A 288 30.22 -7.72 -12.43
N ALA A 289 30.99 -7.96 -13.46
CA ALA A 289 31.82 -9.16 -13.55
C ALA A 289 32.89 -9.22 -12.44
N ALA A 290 33.53 -8.08 -12.13
CA ALA A 290 34.53 -8.03 -11.05
C ALA A 290 33.90 -8.26 -9.67
N ILE A 291 32.76 -7.61 -9.39
CA ILE A 291 32.04 -7.76 -8.13
C ILE A 291 31.49 -9.19 -8.00
N SER A 292 30.88 -9.73 -9.08
CA SER A 292 30.34 -11.11 -9.10
C SER A 292 31.41 -12.16 -8.81
N LYS A 293 32.62 -11.97 -9.37
CA LYS A 293 33.74 -12.90 -9.10
C LYS A 293 34.08 -12.88 -7.62
N TRP A 294 34.21 -11.72 -7.01
CA TRP A 294 34.56 -11.57 -5.60
C TRP A 294 33.48 -12.14 -4.67
N THR A 295 32.18 -11.88 -4.96
CA THR A 295 31.09 -12.40 -4.13
C THR A 295 30.91 -13.91 -4.26
N ALA A 296 31.20 -14.50 -5.43
CA ALA A 296 31.08 -15.94 -5.67
C ALA A 296 32.07 -16.77 -4.87
N GLU A 297 33.15 -16.18 -4.35
CA GLU A 297 34.18 -16.82 -3.56
C GLU A 297 33.90 -16.83 -2.04
N GLN A 298 32.80 -16.18 -1.60
CA GLN A 298 32.47 -15.94 -0.19
C GLN A 298 31.01 -16.21 0.10
N SER A 299 30.68 -16.56 1.35
CA SER A 299 29.30 -16.61 1.83
C SER A 299 28.69 -15.20 1.90
N LEU A 300 27.35 -15.12 1.91
CA LEU A 300 26.65 -13.84 2.06
C LEU A 300 27.09 -13.08 3.32
N ASP A 301 27.23 -13.77 4.44
CA ASP A 301 27.60 -13.14 5.72
C ASP A 301 29.02 -12.55 5.67
N GLU A 302 29.97 -13.25 5.05
CA GLU A 302 31.35 -12.74 4.84
C GLU A 302 31.35 -11.51 3.92
N VAL A 303 30.62 -11.54 2.82
CA VAL A 303 30.44 -10.40 1.90
C VAL A 303 29.89 -9.20 2.65
N LEU A 304 28.80 -9.37 3.39
CA LEU A 304 28.15 -8.26 4.11
C LEU A 304 29.04 -7.69 5.24
N ALA A 305 29.79 -8.55 5.95
CA ALA A 305 30.74 -8.13 6.97
C ALA A 305 31.88 -7.28 6.35
N ALA A 306 32.45 -7.73 5.24
CA ALA A 306 33.51 -7.02 4.53
C ALA A 306 33.06 -5.66 3.98
N LEU A 307 31.86 -5.60 3.42
CA LEU A 307 31.28 -4.35 2.89
C LEU A 307 30.90 -3.35 4.00
N LYS A 308 30.40 -3.86 5.13
CA LYS A 308 30.10 -3.04 6.31
C LYS A 308 31.38 -2.40 6.86
N GLU A 309 32.48 -3.15 7.00
CA GLU A 309 33.78 -2.64 7.44
C GLU A 309 34.28 -1.52 6.53
N ALA A 310 34.09 -1.66 5.21
CA ALA A 310 34.47 -0.64 4.23
C ALA A 310 33.45 0.49 4.08
N ASN A 311 32.40 0.52 4.91
CA ASN A 311 31.31 1.51 4.87
C ASN A 311 30.68 1.62 3.47
N ILE A 312 30.32 0.46 2.87
CA ILE A 312 29.67 0.35 1.58
C ILE A 312 28.21 -0.10 1.78
N PRO A 313 27.22 0.65 1.25
CA PRO A 313 25.81 0.27 1.33
C PRO A 313 25.56 -1.10 0.71
N SER A 314 25.12 -2.04 1.53
CA SER A 314 24.87 -3.42 1.12
C SER A 314 23.82 -4.07 2.03
N GLY A 315 23.19 -5.13 1.55
CA GLY A 315 22.20 -5.86 2.32
C GLY A 315 21.84 -7.19 1.70
N LYS A 316 21.23 -8.06 2.48
CA LYS A 316 20.59 -9.27 1.98
C LYS A 316 19.15 -9.01 1.52
N ILE A 317 18.64 -9.89 0.69
CA ILE A 317 17.22 -9.92 0.33
C ILE A 317 16.48 -10.66 1.45
N TYR A 318 15.61 -9.95 2.18
CA TYR A 318 14.88 -10.50 3.32
C TYR A 318 13.67 -11.31 2.88
N ASP A 319 13.50 -12.49 3.46
CA ASP A 319 12.24 -13.21 3.47
C ASP A 319 11.46 -12.97 4.79
N ALA A 320 10.30 -13.62 4.95
CA ALA A 320 9.46 -13.45 6.15
C ALA A 320 10.13 -13.97 7.43
N ALA A 321 10.97 -15.01 7.35
CA ALA A 321 11.70 -15.53 8.51
C ALA A 321 12.82 -14.57 8.93
N ASP A 322 13.50 -13.99 7.98
CA ASP A 322 14.48 -12.93 8.21
C ASP A 322 13.87 -11.73 8.92
N ILE A 323 12.75 -11.23 8.39
CA ILE A 323 12.01 -10.10 8.99
C ILE A 323 11.60 -10.43 10.43
N ALA A 324 11.03 -11.62 10.66
CA ALA A 324 10.52 -12.03 11.97
C ALA A 324 11.64 -12.14 13.05
N SER A 325 12.86 -12.48 12.65
CA SER A 325 14.01 -12.63 13.54
C SER A 325 14.84 -11.37 13.72
N ASP A 326 14.73 -10.40 12.81
CA ASP A 326 15.61 -9.23 12.72
C ASP A 326 15.46 -8.30 13.93
N PRO A 327 16.59 -7.95 14.63
CA PRO A 327 16.56 -7.09 15.80
C PRO A 327 16.15 -5.65 15.49
N HIS A 328 16.41 -5.14 14.28
CA HIS A 328 16.04 -3.79 13.90
C HIS A 328 14.53 -3.64 13.71
N TYR A 329 13.88 -4.65 13.08
CA TYR A 329 12.41 -4.70 12.99
C TYR A 329 11.76 -4.71 14.37
N LYS A 330 12.32 -5.46 15.34
CA LYS A 330 11.85 -5.49 16.73
C LYS A 330 12.06 -4.16 17.42
N ALA A 331 13.27 -3.60 17.35
CA ALA A 331 13.60 -2.30 17.97
C ALA A 331 12.79 -1.14 17.38
N ARG A 332 12.38 -1.25 16.11
CA ARG A 332 11.51 -0.29 15.43
C ARG A 332 10.01 -0.58 15.61
N GLU A 333 9.64 -1.57 16.43
CA GLU A 333 8.23 -1.96 16.66
C GLU A 333 7.47 -2.23 15.34
N MET A 334 8.16 -2.86 14.39
CA MET A 334 7.55 -3.22 13.11
C MET A 334 6.90 -4.60 13.15
N LEU A 335 6.99 -5.30 14.27
CA LEU A 335 6.41 -6.60 14.56
C LEU A 335 5.53 -6.47 15.81
N LEU A 336 4.23 -6.34 15.62
CA LEU A 336 3.26 -6.17 16.71
C LEU A 336 2.62 -7.51 17.06
N ALA A 337 2.72 -7.90 18.32
CA ALA A 337 1.98 -9.05 18.84
C ALA A 337 0.47 -8.75 18.86
N SER A 338 -0.32 -9.70 18.41
CA SER A 338 -1.78 -9.65 18.38
C SER A 338 -2.35 -11.08 18.49
N GLU A 339 -3.66 -11.20 18.45
CA GLU A 339 -4.36 -12.48 18.48
C GLU A 339 -5.47 -12.47 17.43
N LEU A 340 -5.76 -13.64 16.86
CA LEU A 340 -6.97 -13.90 16.08
C LEU A 340 -8.19 -14.07 17.01
N ASP A 341 -9.37 -14.20 16.42
CA ASP A 341 -10.64 -14.25 17.18
C ASP A 341 -10.71 -15.43 18.17
N ASP A 342 -10.02 -16.51 17.89
CA ASP A 342 -9.94 -17.71 18.74
C ASP A 342 -8.78 -17.69 19.76
N GLY A 343 -8.08 -16.56 19.88
CA GLY A 343 -6.92 -16.41 20.76
C GLY A 343 -5.59 -16.90 20.16
N THR A 344 -5.57 -17.38 18.91
CA THR A 344 -4.33 -17.80 18.25
C THR A 344 -3.38 -16.61 18.10
N PRO A 345 -2.14 -16.68 18.60
CA PRO A 345 -1.17 -15.61 18.46
C PRO A 345 -0.85 -15.31 16.99
N VAL A 346 -0.78 -14.04 16.63
CA VAL A 346 -0.39 -13.58 15.31
C VAL A 346 0.50 -12.35 15.41
N THR A 347 1.51 -12.25 14.55
CA THR A 347 2.34 -11.05 14.43
C THR A 347 1.86 -10.21 13.26
N LEU A 348 1.56 -8.95 13.53
CA LEU A 348 1.09 -7.99 12.53
C LEU A 348 2.15 -6.95 12.20
N PRO A 349 2.15 -6.38 10.99
CA PRO A 349 3.03 -5.26 10.64
C PRO A 349 2.80 -4.06 11.55
N GLY A 350 3.90 -3.41 11.96
CA GLY A 350 3.87 -2.14 12.70
C GLY A 350 3.21 -1.01 11.92
N ILE A 351 2.98 0.10 12.62
CA ILE A 351 2.32 1.28 12.05
C ILE A 351 3.36 2.25 11.50
N VAL A 352 3.10 2.77 10.32
CA VAL A 352 3.89 3.80 9.64
C VAL A 352 2.97 4.90 9.09
N PRO A 353 3.43 6.19 9.08
CA PRO A 353 4.70 6.70 9.61
C PRO A 353 4.76 6.70 11.15
N LYS A 354 5.95 6.85 11.73
CA LYS A 354 6.12 7.02 13.17
C LYS A 354 6.12 8.50 13.53
N LEU A 355 5.02 8.97 14.14
CA LEU A 355 4.91 10.33 14.64
C LEU A 355 5.48 10.38 16.09
N ALA A 356 6.39 11.29 16.35
CA ALA A 356 7.09 11.35 17.62
C ALA A 356 6.18 11.66 18.83
N THR A 357 5.18 12.52 18.62
CA THR A 357 4.28 12.99 19.70
C THR A 357 2.95 12.24 19.73
N THR A 358 2.46 11.83 18.56
CA THR A 358 1.14 11.19 18.40
C THR A 358 1.28 9.90 17.58
N PRO A 359 2.00 8.89 18.08
CA PRO A 359 2.23 7.65 17.35
C PRO A 359 0.91 6.93 17.09
N GLY A 360 0.81 6.31 15.91
CA GLY A 360 -0.33 5.48 15.58
C GLY A 360 -0.48 4.29 16.54
N GLN A 361 -1.71 3.81 16.75
CA GLN A 361 -2.03 2.77 17.73
C GLN A 361 -2.95 1.69 17.18
N VAL A 362 -2.76 0.46 17.64
CA VAL A 362 -3.75 -0.61 17.51
C VAL A 362 -4.61 -0.57 18.76
N ARG A 363 -5.81 -0.01 18.67
CA ARG A 363 -6.75 0.15 19.78
C ARG A 363 -7.59 -1.10 20.02
N PHE A 364 -7.94 -1.80 18.95
CA PHE A 364 -8.64 -3.09 19.00
C PHE A 364 -8.37 -3.94 17.75
N ARG A 365 -8.59 -5.23 17.89
CA ARG A 365 -8.38 -6.24 16.84
C ARG A 365 -9.33 -6.03 15.67
N ALA A 366 -9.04 -6.69 14.55
CA ALA A 366 -9.97 -6.78 13.43
C ALA A 366 -11.28 -7.44 13.87
N PRO A 367 -12.44 -6.90 13.51
CA PRO A 367 -13.73 -7.40 13.98
C PRO A 367 -14.15 -8.69 13.27
N THR A 368 -14.96 -9.52 13.95
CA THR A 368 -15.75 -10.55 13.30
C THR A 368 -16.81 -9.91 12.39
N LEU A 369 -17.36 -10.69 11.47
CA LEU A 369 -18.39 -10.19 10.55
C LEU A 369 -19.63 -9.71 11.30
N GLY A 370 -20.01 -8.45 11.08
CA GLY A 370 -21.21 -7.85 11.69
C GLY A 370 -21.11 -7.60 13.20
N GLN A 371 -19.92 -7.71 13.79
CA GLN A 371 -19.73 -7.57 15.24
C GLN A 371 -20.37 -6.31 15.83
N HIS A 372 -20.43 -5.24 15.07
CA HIS A 372 -20.91 -3.93 15.54
C HIS A 372 -22.24 -3.52 14.90
N THR A 373 -22.91 -4.42 14.16
CA THR A 373 -24.14 -4.10 13.43
C THR A 373 -25.22 -3.55 14.36
N ASP A 374 -25.52 -4.24 15.46
CA ASP A 374 -26.55 -3.79 16.38
C ASP A 374 -26.21 -2.47 17.07
N LEU A 375 -24.97 -2.33 17.52
CA LEU A 375 -24.50 -1.11 18.18
C LEU A 375 -24.65 0.12 17.28
N VAL A 376 -24.20 0.01 16.03
CA VAL A 376 -24.24 1.13 15.08
C VAL A 376 -25.67 1.46 14.65
N LEU A 377 -26.48 0.44 14.36
CA LEU A 377 -27.88 0.64 13.96
C LEU A 377 -28.74 1.21 15.10
N ASP A 378 -28.49 0.81 16.33
CA ASP A 378 -29.14 1.37 17.51
C ASP A 378 -28.82 2.86 17.68
N GLY A 379 -27.54 3.23 17.52
CA GLY A 379 -27.08 4.62 17.50
C GLY A 379 -27.73 5.47 16.41
N LEU A 380 -28.22 4.88 15.32
CA LEU A 380 -29.00 5.54 14.26
C LEU A 380 -30.51 5.56 14.53
N GLY A 381 -30.97 5.11 15.70
CA GLY A 381 -32.39 5.05 16.09
C GLY A 381 -33.16 3.91 15.42
N ILE A 382 -32.48 2.87 14.93
CA ILE A 382 -33.12 1.69 14.33
C ILE A 382 -33.35 0.67 15.44
N ASN A 383 -34.59 0.50 15.86
CA ASN A 383 -34.97 -0.32 16.99
C ASN A 383 -34.77 -1.84 16.74
N ALA A 384 -34.75 -2.64 17.82
CA ALA A 384 -34.50 -4.06 17.76
C ALA A 384 -35.50 -4.81 16.86
N GLN A 385 -36.79 -4.49 16.92
CA GLN A 385 -37.83 -5.13 16.09
C GLN A 385 -37.52 -4.94 14.58
N THR A 386 -37.12 -3.75 14.17
CA THR A 386 -36.75 -3.45 12.78
C THR A 386 -35.49 -4.23 12.40
N ARG A 387 -34.46 -4.29 13.28
CA ARG A 387 -33.23 -5.05 13.03
C ARG A 387 -33.52 -6.55 12.85
N ASP A 388 -34.42 -7.14 13.65
CA ASP A 388 -34.82 -8.54 13.50
C ASP A 388 -35.55 -8.81 12.20
N GLN A 389 -36.43 -7.90 11.76
CA GLN A 389 -37.05 -7.99 10.43
C GLN A 389 -36.02 -7.93 9.31
N TRP A 390 -35.01 -7.07 9.44
CA TRP A 390 -33.95 -6.94 8.45
C TRP A 390 -33.04 -8.17 8.38
N ARG A 391 -32.73 -8.81 9.53
CA ARG A 391 -32.02 -10.11 9.57
C ARG A 391 -32.80 -11.19 8.83
N ASN A 392 -34.09 -11.32 9.12
CA ASN A 392 -34.94 -12.32 8.48
C ASN A 392 -35.02 -12.15 6.96
N ARG A 393 -34.82 -10.94 6.46
CA ARG A 393 -34.80 -10.63 5.02
C ARG A 393 -33.38 -10.64 4.43
N GLY A 394 -32.36 -10.85 5.23
CA GLY A 394 -30.97 -10.82 4.78
C GLY A 394 -30.46 -9.42 4.38
N LEU A 395 -31.03 -8.36 4.96
CA LEU A 395 -30.55 -7.00 4.76
C LEU A 395 -29.30 -6.73 5.63
N ILE A 396 -29.30 -7.29 6.87
CA ILE A 396 -28.19 -7.16 7.83
C ILE A 396 -27.73 -8.54 8.34
#